data_6b9aee24b09080fe679d69c60e119859
#
_entry.id   6b9aee24b09080fe679d69c60e119859
#
_cell.length_a   1.000
_cell.length_b   1.000
_cell.length_c   1.000
_cell.angle_alpha   90.00
_cell.angle_beta   90.00
_cell.angle_gamma   90.00
#
_symmetry.space_group_name_H-M   'P 1'
#
loop_
_entity.id
_entity.type
_entity.pdbx_description
1 polymer ?
#
loop_
_entity_poly.entity_id
_entity_poly.type
_entity_poly.pdbx_seq_one_letter_code
_entity_poly.pdbx_strand_id
1 'polypeptide(L)'
;MNELLKALYDNFYEPLPETELKKEIEGCHRQLIEVLDKPERRLVIQIIDDKDQIAENRSIDSFIAGFRLAWQLGNELSSNGTAYVLPTKD
;
A
#
# COMPACT_ATOMS: atom_id res chain seq x y z
N MET A 1 1.10 13.45 -13.71
CA MET A 1 2.07 13.17 -12.65
C MET A 1 1.67 11.98 -11.80
N ASN A 2 0.43 11.94 -11.32
CA ASN A 2 -0.02 10.82 -10.51
C ASN A 2 -0.06 9.51 -11.28
N GLU A 3 -0.35 9.59 -12.58
CA GLU A 3 -0.37 8.38 -13.40
C GLU A 3 1.00 7.76 -13.53
N LEU A 4 2.03 8.59 -13.68
CA LEU A 4 3.39 8.09 -13.76
C LEU A 4 3.81 7.47 -12.43
N LEU A 5 3.49 8.14 -11.33
CA LEU A 5 3.84 7.62 -10.00
C LEU A 5 3.11 6.33 -9.70
N LYS A 6 1.87 6.21 -10.14
CA LYS A 6 1.14 4.96 -9.98
C LYS A 6 1.77 3.85 -10.82
N ALA A 7 2.24 4.17 -12.02
CA ALA A 7 2.92 3.19 -12.86
C ALA A 7 4.22 2.71 -12.20
N LEU A 8 4.95 3.61 -11.56
CA LEU A 8 6.14 3.23 -10.81
C LEU A 8 5.78 2.33 -9.64
N TYR A 9 4.71 2.67 -8.93
CA TYR A 9 4.24 1.83 -7.84
C TYR A 9 3.91 0.42 -8.35
N ASP A 10 3.17 0.34 -9.44
CA ASP A 10 2.75 -0.96 -9.97
C ASP A 10 3.94 -1.82 -10.40
N ASN A 11 5.01 -1.19 -10.87
CA ASN A 11 6.16 -1.91 -11.39
C ASN A 11 7.22 -2.22 -10.35
N PHE A 12 7.35 -1.42 -9.32
CA PHE A 12 8.49 -1.53 -8.42
C PHE A 12 8.13 -1.78 -6.96
N TYR A 13 6.90 -1.54 -6.57
CA TYR A 13 6.51 -1.75 -5.19
C TYR A 13 6.24 -3.24 -4.94
N GLU A 14 6.85 -3.77 -3.91
CA GLU A 14 6.58 -5.13 -3.46
C GLU A 14 6.06 -5.07 -2.05
N PRO A 15 4.82 -5.49 -1.81
CA PRO A 15 4.28 -5.47 -0.46
C PRO A 15 4.99 -6.46 0.43
N LEU A 16 5.13 -6.08 1.70
CA LEU A 16 5.71 -6.96 2.69
C LEU A 16 4.76 -8.15 2.92
N PRO A 17 5.30 -9.34 3.06
CA PRO A 17 4.46 -10.51 3.31
C PRO A 17 3.91 -10.47 4.74
N GLU A 18 2.60 -10.56 4.86
CA GLU A 18 1.92 -10.64 6.15
C GLU A 18 1.26 -11.99 6.25
N THR A 19 2.07 -13.03 6.19
CA THR A 19 1.60 -14.40 6.02
C THR A 19 0.70 -14.86 7.14
N GLU A 20 1.06 -14.54 8.38
CA GLU A 20 0.28 -15.00 9.53
C GLU A 20 -1.11 -14.38 9.55
N LEU A 21 -1.18 -13.06 9.33
CA LEU A 21 -2.47 -12.37 9.31
C LEU A 21 -3.33 -12.82 8.15
N LYS A 22 -2.71 -13.04 7.00
CA LYS A 22 -3.45 -13.53 5.84
C LYS A 22 -4.04 -14.90 6.07
N LYS A 23 -3.28 -15.79 6.69
CA LYS A 23 -3.76 -17.12 7.02
C LYS A 23 -4.92 -17.06 7.99
N GLU A 24 -4.82 -16.18 8.97
CA GLU A 24 -5.87 -16.00 9.96
C GLU A 24 -7.15 -15.52 9.31
N ILE A 25 -7.04 -14.52 8.43
CA ILE A 25 -8.20 -13.99 7.71
C ILE A 25 -8.84 -15.07 6.84
N GLU A 26 -8.02 -15.82 6.12
CA GLU A 26 -8.52 -16.89 5.26
C GLU A 26 -9.23 -17.96 6.06
N GLY A 27 -8.69 -18.32 7.23
CA GLY A 27 -9.31 -19.28 8.09
C GLY A 27 -10.66 -18.82 8.61
N CYS A 28 -10.74 -17.57 9.08
CA CYS A 28 -11.99 -17.00 9.55
C CYS A 28 -13.01 -16.90 8.42
N HIS A 29 -12.57 -16.47 7.26
CA HIS A 29 -13.45 -16.35 6.10
C HIS A 29 -14.04 -17.70 5.72
N ARG A 30 -13.22 -18.73 5.72
CA ARG A 30 -13.67 -20.08 5.38
C ARG A 30 -14.72 -20.57 6.37
N GLN A 31 -14.51 -20.31 7.65
CA GLN A 31 -15.48 -20.70 8.68
C GLN A 31 -16.80 -19.96 8.52
N LEU A 32 -16.74 -18.67 8.22
CA LEU A 32 -17.94 -17.88 8.01
C LEU A 32 -18.74 -18.37 6.81
N ILE A 33 -18.05 -18.67 5.72
CA ILE A 33 -18.72 -19.15 4.51
C ILE A 33 -19.48 -20.44 4.78
N GLU A 34 -18.97 -21.29 5.65
CA GLU A 34 -19.62 -22.55 5.96
C GLU A 34 -20.92 -22.39 6.74
N VAL A 35 -21.03 -21.34 7.55
CA VAL A 35 -22.18 -21.17 8.42
C VAL A 35 -23.17 -20.10 7.95
N LEU A 36 -22.80 -19.27 7.00
CA LEU A 36 -23.64 -18.18 6.53
C LEU A 36 -24.41 -18.58 5.29
N ASP A 37 -25.62 -18.03 5.16
CA ASP A 37 -26.41 -18.19 3.96
C ASP A 37 -25.87 -17.28 2.84
N LYS A 38 -26.35 -17.51 1.64
CA LYS A 38 -25.82 -16.85 0.46
C LYS A 38 -25.82 -15.31 0.52
N PRO A 39 -26.91 -14.65 0.98
CA PRO A 39 -26.89 -13.20 1.06
C PRO A 39 -25.82 -12.67 2.02
N GLU A 40 -25.66 -13.32 3.17
CA GLU A 40 -24.69 -12.92 4.17
C GLU A 40 -23.26 -13.17 3.68
N ARG A 41 -23.07 -14.24 2.91
CA ARG A 41 -21.76 -14.52 2.32
C ARG A 41 -21.33 -13.39 1.40
N ARG A 42 -22.26 -12.85 0.61
CA ARG A 42 -21.98 -11.74 -0.28
C ARG A 42 -21.52 -10.51 0.48
N LEU A 43 -22.17 -10.24 1.62
CA LEU A 43 -21.79 -9.09 2.43
C LEU A 43 -20.39 -9.24 3.00
N VAL A 44 -20.05 -10.44 3.45
CA VAL A 44 -18.70 -10.69 3.97
C VAL A 44 -17.66 -10.49 2.88
N ILE A 45 -17.91 -11.03 1.69
CA ILE A 45 -16.98 -10.87 0.57
C ILE A 45 -16.84 -9.40 0.20
N GLN A 46 -17.95 -8.65 0.22
CA GLN A 46 -17.91 -7.23 -0.10
C GLN A 46 -17.06 -6.46 0.91
N ILE A 47 -17.21 -6.78 2.18
CA ILE A 47 -16.40 -6.14 3.23
C ILE A 47 -14.92 -6.40 3.01
N ILE A 48 -14.56 -7.64 2.71
CA ILE A 48 -13.17 -8.02 2.49
C ILE A 48 -12.62 -7.28 1.27
N ASP A 49 -13.36 -7.27 0.18
CA ASP A 49 -12.92 -6.61 -1.05
C ASP A 49 -12.73 -5.11 -0.83
N ASP A 50 -13.67 -4.48 -0.11
CA ASP A 50 -13.57 -3.05 0.15
C ASP A 50 -12.39 -2.72 1.04
N LYS A 51 -12.12 -3.54 2.05
CA LYS A 51 -10.96 -3.33 2.92
C LYS A 51 -9.67 -3.50 2.15
N ASP A 52 -9.61 -4.47 1.26
CA ASP A 52 -8.44 -4.67 0.41
C ASP A 52 -8.22 -3.47 -0.50
N GLN A 53 -9.30 -2.91 -1.04
CA GLN A 53 -9.20 -1.74 -1.91
C GLN A 53 -8.69 -0.52 -1.12
N ILE A 54 -9.18 -0.33 0.09
CA ILE A 54 -8.70 0.74 0.95
C ILE A 54 -7.21 0.59 1.24
N ALA A 55 -6.79 -0.63 1.57
CA ALA A 55 -5.39 -0.89 1.87
C ALA A 55 -4.50 -0.60 0.66
N GLU A 56 -4.94 -1.00 -0.54
CA GLU A 56 -4.19 -0.72 -1.75
C GLU A 56 -4.11 0.77 -2.02
N ASN A 57 -5.23 1.49 -1.88
CA ASN A 57 -5.24 2.92 -2.09
C ASN A 57 -4.29 3.64 -1.13
N ARG A 58 -4.25 3.21 0.12
CA ARG A 58 -3.33 3.79 1.10
C ARG A 58 -1.88 3.53 0.74
N SER A 59 -1.58 2.34 0.25
CA SER A 59 -0.23 2.02 -0.18
C SER A 59 0.21 2.90 -1.34
N ILE A 60 -0.65 3.09 -2.33
CA ILE A 60 -0.36 3.93 -3.47
C ILE A 60 -0.13 5.38 -3.02
N ASP A 61 -1.02 5.90 -2.17
CA ASP A 61 -0.91 7.27 -1.68
C ASP A 61 0.39 7.47 -0.91
N SER A 62 0.75 6.51 -0.08
CA SER A 62 1.99 6.59 0.71
C SER A 62 3.21 6.58 -0.19
N PHE A 63 3.19 5.75 -1.23
CA PHE A 63 4.29 5.70 -2.19
C PHE A 63 4.44 7.04 -2.91
N ILE A 64 3.33 7.60 -3.37
CA ILE A 64 3.33 8.88 -4.08
C ILE A 64 3.83 9.99 -3.16
N ALA A 65 3.34 10.05 -1.94
CA ALA A 65 3.75 11.07 -0.99
C ALA A 65 5.25 10.96 -0.69
N GLY A 66 5.74 9.75 -0.49
CA GLY A 66 7.16 9.53 -0.23
C GLY A 66 8.03 9.95 -1.40
N PHE A 67 7.60 9.61 -2.62
CA PHE A 67 8.33 9.99 -3.82
C PHE A 67 8.40 11.49 -3.97
N ARG A 68 7.27 12.18 -3.77
CA ARG A 68 7.24 13.64 -3.87
C ARG A 68 8.15 14.30 -2.85
N LEU A 69 8.13 13.80 -1.63
CA LEU A 69 9.00 14.35 -0.59
C LEU A 69 10.45 14.17 -0.96
N ALA A 70 10.83 12.99 -1.42
CA ALA A 70 12.21 12.73 -1.84
C ALA A 70 12.63 13.66 -2.98
N TRP A 71 11.72 13.86 -3.95
CA TRP A 71 11.99 14.73 -5.07
C TRP A 71 12.21 16.17 -4.63
N GLN A 72 11.35 16.66 -3.72
CA GLN A 72 11.47 18.01 -3.20
C GLN A 72 12.79 18.22 -2.46
N LEU A 73 13.16 17.25 -1.64
CA LEU A 73 14.43 17.32 -0.92
C LEU A 73 15.60 17.35 -1.88
N GLY A 74 15.56 16.52 -2.91
CA GLY A 74 16.60 16.50 -3.91
C GLY A 74 16.73 17.83 -4.63
N ASN A 75 15.61 18.45 -4.98
CA ASN A 75 15.61 19.74 -5.64
C ASN A 75 16.18 20.84 -4.74
N GLU A 76 15.83 20.85 -3.47
CA GLU A 76 16.33 21.84 -2.55
C GLU A 76 17.85 21.72 -2.38
N LEU A 77 18.34 20.50 -2.25
CA LEU A 77 19.77 20.28 -2.12
C LEU A 77 20.51 20.72 -3.37
N SER A 78 19.97 20.44 -4.53
CA SER A 78 20.58 20.86 -5.79
C SER A 78 20.57 22.36 -5.97
N SER A 79 19.45 23.01 -5.68
CA SER A 79 19.35 24.44 -5.90
C SER A 79 20.20 25.24 -4.94
N ASN A 80 20.54 24.69 -3.80
CA ASN A 80 21.45 25.34 -2.87
C ASN A 80 22.91 25.23 -3.31
N GLY A 81 23.18 24.50 -4.37
CA GLY A 81 24.52 24.36 -4.88
C GLY A 81 25.45 23.59 -3.97
N THR A 82 24.90 22.94 -3.00
CA THR A 82 25.69 22.17 -2.06
C THR A 82 25.55 20.70 -2.38
N ALA A 83 26.69 20.11 -2.59
CA ALA A 83 26.74 18.67 -2.77
C ALA A 83 27.01 18.07 -1.42
N TYR A 84 26.01 17.63 -0.73
CA TYR A 84 26.25 16.90 0.48
C TYR A 84 25.33 15.73 0.58
N VAL A 85 25.81 14.75 1.27
CA VAL A 85 25.07 13.52 1.46
C VAL A 85 24.05 13.76 2.55
N LEU A 86 22.84 13.29 2.31
CA LEU A 86 21.84 13.36 3.34
C LEU A 86 22.32 12.57 4.55
N PRO A 87 22.13 13.10 5.75
CA PRO A 87 22.53 12.37 6.92
C PRO A 87 21.75 11.08 7.00
N THR A 88 22.48 10.00 6.96
CA THR A 88 21.85 8.72 7.16
C THR A 88 21.59 8.59 8.64
N LYS A 89 20.48 8.04 8.92
CA LYS A 89 20.18 7.79 10.28
C LYS A 89 20.94 6.59 10.74
N ASP A 90 21.83 6.76 11.54
CA ASP A 90 22.55 5.60 12.05
C ASP A 90 22.47 5.54 13.50
#